data_1f635027d49d7299c5adb8520fce5164
#
_entry.id   1f635027d49d7299c5adb8520fce5164
#
_cell.length_a   1.000
_cell.length_b   1.000
_cell.length_c   1.000
_cell.angle_alpha   90.00
_cell.angle_beta   90.00
_cell.angle_gamma   90.00
#
_symmetry.space_group_name_H-M   'P 1'
#
loop_
_entity.id
_entity.type
_entity.pdbx_description
1 polymer ?
#
loop_
_entity_poly.entity_id
_entity_poly.type
_entity_poly.pdbx_seq_one_letter_code
_entity_poly.pdbx_strand_id
1 'polypeptide(L)'
;MQEGDNLQKQVSVMTLTTLLLSEWFAKFNHLYFCDTLPTPSFRLSKARTRFGYMKCVTSRKNWFSKPQRTFSIYISTYYDCSERDYQTVLLHEMIHYLICFLRLDDTSPHGVLFKKKADQINRCGWNITVSTSASHLKVSEQTRKRQRGRCLLLLVTTDKGQRFLSAVAAKYAFKIHHDIAHARGQITDEKWFVSDDQRFNTFSRVRSLRGKPVKSEEELQSFLSVMQPVDKKELFSGNYCL
;
A
#
# COMPACT_ATOMS: atom_id res chain seq x y z
N MET A 1 28.34 32.61 -27.28
CA MET A 1 27.90 32.66 -25.89
C MET A 1 26.38 32.57 -25.92
N GLN A 2 25.86 31.40 -25.71
CA GLN A 2 24.41 31.17 -25.48
C GLN A 2 24.32 30.32 -24.22
N GLU A 3 23.99 30.98 -23.12
CA GLU A 3 23.64 30.33 -21.87
C GLU A 3 22.26 29.72 -22.05
N GLY A 4 22.23 28.40 -22.06
CA GLY A 4 20.99 27.63 -22.09
C GLY A 4 20.38 27.60 -20.68
N ASP A 5 19.30 28.33 -20.52
CA ASP A 5 18.43 28.27 -19.33
C ASP A 5 17.89 26.86 -19.12
N ASN A 6 18.51 26.15 -18.19
CA ASN A 6 18.07 24.86 -17.73
C ASN A 6 17.04 25.07 -16.62
N LEU A 7 15.83 25.48 -16.98
CA LEU A 7 14.69 25.52 -16.06
C LEU A 7 14.31 24.08 -15.69
N GLN A 8 14.96 23.58 -14.65
CA GLN A 8 14.47 22.39 -13.95
C GLN A 8 13.09 22.72 -13.36
N LYS A 9 12.05 22.26 -14.02
CA LYS A 9 10.69 22.28 -13.53
C LYS A 9 10.65 21.47 -12.22
N GLN A 10 10.75 22.16 -11.08
CA GLN A 10 10.49 21.60 -9.77
C GLN A 10 9.04 21.13 -9.77
N VAL A 11 8.84 19.85 -9.99
CA VAL A 11 7.53 19.21 -9.78
C VAL A 11 7.29 19.25 -8.28
N SER A 12 6.55 20.23 -7.82
CA SER A 12 6.05 20.29 -6.44
C SER A 12 5.29 19.00 -6.16
N VAL A 13 5.88 18.13 -5.33
CA VAL A 13 5.24 16.89 -4.91
C VAL A 13 4.05 17.27 -4.03
N MET A 14 2.87 17.11 -4.58
CA MET A 14 1.62 17.43 -3.89
C MET A 14 1.36 16.46 -2.74
N THR A 15 1.14 16.97 -1.54
CA THR A 15 0.73 16.15 -0.39
C THR A 15 -0.79 16.05 -0.36
N LEU A 16 -1.31 14.87 -0.71
CA LEU A 16 -2.74 14.59 -0.62
C LEU A 16 -3.20 14.54 0.84
N THR A 17 -4.27 15.24 1.17
CA THR A 17 -4.92 15.23 2.48
C THR A 17 -6.39 14.83 2.37
N THR A 18 -6.99 14.40 3.47
CA THR A 18 -8.43 14.09 3.52
C THR A 18 -9.29 15.33 3.38
N LEU A 19 -8.78 16.49 3.81
CA LEU A 19 -9.47 17.78 3.64
C LEU A 19 -9.59 18.12 2.14
N LEU A 20 -8.47 18.02 1.42
CA LEU A 20 -8.44 18.29 -0.02
C LEU A 20 -9.35 17.34 -0.81
N LEU A 21 -9.40 16.05 -0.41
CA LEU A 21 -10.36 15.11 -0.99
C LEU A 21 -11.81 15.52 -0.74
N SER A 22 -12.11 16.07 0.43
CA SER A 22 -13.46 16.58 0.76
C SER A 22 -13.82 17.80 -0.09
N GLU A 23 -12.88 18.72 -0.31
CA GLU A 23 -13.07 19.90 -1.16
C GLU A 23 -13.32 19.51 -2.61
N TRP A 24 -12.50 18.63 -3.16
CA TRP A 24 -12.69 18.12 -4.53
C TRP A 24 -13.99 17.34 -4.67
N PHE A 25 -14.35 16.54 -3.67
CA PHE A 25 -15.60 15.81 -3.66
C PHE A 25 -16.81 16.77 -3.74
N ALA A 26 -16.84 17.81 -2.91
CA ALA A 26 -17.91 18.79 -2.93
C ALA A 26 -18.03 19.46 -4.31
N LYS A 27 -16.90 19.90 -4.87
CA LYS A 27 -16.82 20.49 -6.22
C LYS A 27 -17.34 19.52 -7.29
N PHE A 28 -16.89 18.28 -7.28
CA PHE A 28 -17.28 17.30 -8.29
C PHE A 28 -18.70 16.81 -8.10
N ASN A 29 -19.18 16.71 -6.85
CA ASN A 29 -20.58 16.38 -6.56
C ASN A 29 -21.52 17.41 -7.19
N HIS A 30 -21.20 18.69 -7.03
CA HIS A 30 -21.94 19.77 -7.68
C HIS A 30 -21.87 19.69 -9.22
N LEU A 31 -20.65 19.57 -9.78
CA LEU A 31 -20.43 19.64 -11.23
C LEU A 31 -20.96 18.43 -11.99
N TYR A 32 -20.84 17.22 -11.42
CA TYR A 32 -21.07 15.98 -12.17
C TYR A 32 -22.12 15.07 -11.57
N PHE A 33 -22.56 15.29 -10.32
CA PHE A 33 -23.47 14.39 -9.64
C PHE A 33 -24.72 15.12 -9.09
N CYS A 34 -24.94 16.40 -9.48
CA CYS A 34 -26.10 17.20 -9.11
C CYS A 34 -26.35 17.24 -7.60
N ASP A 35 -25.29 17.33 -6.79
CA ASP A 35 -25.31 17.32 -5.32
C ASP A 35 -26.04 16.11 -4.69
N THR A 36 -26.13 15.02 -5.44
CA THR A 36 -26.87 13.82 -5.04
C THR A 36 -26.17 13.04 -3.91
N LEU A 37 -24.83 13.10 -3.83
CA LEU A 37 -24.04 12.25 -2.94
C LEU A 37 -23.81 12.90 -1.58
N PRO A 38 -24.23 12.28 -0.45
CA PRO A 38 -23.77 12.70 0.87
C PRO A 38 -22.26 12.58 1.00
N THR A 39 -21.64 13.46 1.78
CA THR A 39 -20.18 13.43 1.98
C THR A 39 -19.75 12.13 2.65
N PRO A 40 -18.89 11.30 2.03
CA PRO A 40 -18.39 10.06 2.62
C PRO A 40 -17.24 10.33 3.60
N SER A 41 -16.81 9.29 4.32
CA SER A 41 -15.52 9.36 5.04
C SER A 41 -14.36 9.18 4.07
N PHE A 42 -13.38 10.08 4.10
CA PHE A 42 -12.15 9.96 3.29
C PHE A 42 -11.02 9.32 4.10
N ARG A 43 -10.29 8.42 3.47
CA ARG A 43 -9.13 7.78 4.07
C ARG A 43 -7.99 7.63 3.07
N LEU A 44 -6.76 7.86 3.55
CA LEU A 44 -5.56 7.60 2.77
C LEU A 44 -5.06 6.18 3.04
N SER A 45 -4.59 5.49 2.00
CA SER A 45 -4.05 4.13 2.08
C SER A 45 -2.65 4.06 1.48
N LYS A 46 -1.97 2.94 1.67
CA LYS A 46 -0.68 2.62 1.03
C LYS A 46 -0.81 1.35 0.16
N ALA A 47 -1.97 1.15 -0.44
CA ALA A 47 -2.21 0.02 -1.33
C ALA A 47 -1.35 0.12 -2.59
N ARG A 48 -0.73 -0.99 -2.99
CA ARG A 48 0.13 -1.06 -4.19
C ARG A 48 -0.65 -1.34 -5.47
N THR A 49 -1.75 -2.07 -5.35
CA THR A 49 -2.50 -2.62 -6.50
C THR A 49 -3.79 -1.88 -6.78
N ARG A 50 -4.18 -0.94 -5.90
CA ARG A 50 -5.42 -0.17 -6.04
C ARG A 50 -5.14 1.29 -5.75
N PHE A 51 -5.45 2.16 -6.69
CA PHE A 51 -5.31 3.61 -6.50
C PHE A 51 -6.40 4.18 -5.63
N GLY A 52 -7.60 3.62 -5.72
CA GLY A 52 -8.74 3.96 -4.89
C GLY A 52 -9.63 2.74 -4.65
N TYR A 53 -10.56 2.87 -3.72
CA TYR A 53 -11.73 2.02 -3.62
C TYR A 53 -12.82 2.68 -2.76
N MET A 54 -14.05 2.46 -3.14
CA MET A 54 -15.23 2.83 -2.38
C MET A 54 -15.68 1.66 -1.50
N LYS A 55 -15.99 1.92 -0.24
CA LYS A 55 -16.50 0.94 0.71
C LYS A 55 -17.88 1.38 1.20
N CYS A 56 -18.87 0.48 1.07
CA CYS A 56 -20.17 0.61 1.70
C CYS A 56 -20.29 -0.43 2.82
N VAL A 57 -20.68 0.02 4.01
CA VAL A 57 -20.95 -0.84 5.16
C VAL A 57 -22.40 -0.64 5.56
N THR A 58 -23.14 -1.74 5.63
CA THR A 58 -24.49 -1.75 6.18
C THR A 58 -24.44 -2.26 7.61
N SER A 59 -24.89 -1.46 8.55
CA SER A 59 -24.95 -1.81 9.98
C SER A 59 -26.37 -1.64 10.50
N ARG A 60 -26.73 -2.41 11.52
CA ARG A 60 -27.95 -2.25 12.29
C ARG A 60 -27.58 -2.03 13.75
N LYS A 61 -28.19 -1.03 14.36
CA LYS A 61 -27.94 -0.72 15.78
C LYS A 61 -28.53 -1.81 16.70
N ASN A 62 -29.71 -2.34 16.32
CA ASN A 62 -30.37 -3.47 16.95
C ASN A 62 -31.29 -4.17 15.94
N TRP A 63 -31.92 -5.28 16.33
CA TRP A 63 -32.79 -6.08 15.45
C TRP A 63 -33.95 -5.28 14.83
N PHE A 64 -34.51 -4.32 15.56
CA PHE A 64 -35.66 -3.51 15.15
C PHE A 64 -35.24 -2.22 14.40
N SER A 65 -33.97 -1.85 14.38
CA SER A 65 -33.53 -0.62 13.72
C SER A 65 -33.43 -0.79 12.20
N LYS A 66 -33.75 0.26 11.47
CA LYS A 66 -33.50 0.29 10.01
C LYS A 66 -31.98 0.17 9.75
N PRO A 67 -31.57 -0.63 8.72
CA PRO A 67 -30.16 -0.71 8.35
C PRO A 67 -29.65 0.66 7.89
N GLN A 68 -28.53 1.09 8.49
CA GLN A 68 -27.86 2.31 8.13
C GLN A 68 -26.66 1.99 7.24
N ARG A 69 -26.49 2.73 6.15
CA ARG A 69 -25.37 2.58 5.23
C ARG A 69 -24.38 3.71 5.43
N THR A 70 -23.13 3.35 5.62
CA THR A 70 -22.02 4.30 5.71
C THR A 70 -21.07 4.08 4.54
N PHE A 71 -20.56 5.18 4.00
CA PHE A 71 -19.72 5.17 2.81
C PHE A 71 -18.36 5.74 3.13
N SER A 72 -17.33 5.12 2.58
CA SER A 72 -15.96 5.58 2.74
C SER A 72 -15.23 5.46 1.40
N ILE A 73 -14.47 6.49 1.04
CA ILE A 73 -13.59 6.50 -0.12
C ILE A 73 -12.14 6.47 0.36
N TYR A 74 -11.37 5.53 -0.18
CA TYR A 74 -9.96 5.35 0.10
C TYR A 74 -9.16 5.70 -1.13
N ILE A 75 -8.13 6.54 -0.98
CA ILE A 75 -7.19 6.89 -2.05
C ILE A 75 -5.78 6.46 -1.63
N SER A 76 -5.06 5.82 -2.54
CA SER A 76 -3.69 5.39 -2.27
C SER A 76 -2.70 6.52 -2.51
N THR A 77 -1.81 6.71 -1.54
CA THR A 77 -0.65 7.59 -1.63
C THR A 77 0.66 6.79 -1.74
N TYR A 78 0.59 5.57 -2.27
CA TYR A 78 1.76 4.72 -2.47
C TYR A 78 2.65 5.25 -3.59
N TYR A 79 2.06 5.77 -4.66
CA TYR A 79 2.74 6.35 -5.80
C TYR A 79 2.71 7.88 -5.76
N ASP A 80 3.70 8.51 -6.41
CA ASP A 80 3.66 9.94 -6.69
C ASP A 80 2.72 10.16 -7.89
N CYS A 81 1.58 10.73 -7.60
CA CYS A 81 0.56 11.08 -8.58
C CYS A 81 0.44 12.61 -8.65
N SER A 82 0.11 13.11 -9.84
CA SER A 82 -0.26 14.51 -9.99
C SER A 82 -1.62 14.78 -9.33
N GLU A 83 -1.93 16.04 -9.11
CA GLU A 83 -3.26 16.45 -8.64
C GLU A 83 -4.35 15.90 -9.53
N ARG A 84 -4.15 15.99 -10.84
CA ARG A 84 -5.10 15.49 -11.83
C ARG A 84 -5.33 13.98 -11.75
N ASP A 85 -4.28 13.21 -11.45
CA ASP A 85 -4.40 11.76 -11.27
C ASP A 85 -5.25 11.44 -10.03
N TYR A 86 -4.98 12.09 -8.90
CA TYR A 86 -5.78 11.91 -7.68
C TYR A 86 -7.24 12.30 -7.87
N GLN A 87 -7.49 13.41 -8.56
CA GLN A 87 -8.84 13.87 -8.91
C GLN A 87 -9.55 12.86 -9.81
N THR A 88 -8.85 12.29 -10.80
CA THR A 88 -9.41 11.26 -11.69
C THR A 88 -9.76 9.98 -10.93
N VAL A 89 -8.89 9.55 -9.99
CA VAL A 89 -9.19 8.41 -9.11
C VAL A 89 -10.39 8.71 -8.22
N LEU A 90 -10.48 9.93 -7.66
CA LEU A 90 -11.64 10.32 -6.84
C LEU A 90 -12.93 10.26 -7.66
N LEU A 91 -12.94 10.77 -8.88
CA LEU A 91 -14.10 10.72 -9.77
C LEU A 91 -14.52 9.29 -10.09
N HIS A 92 -13.55 8.39 -10.31
CA HIS A 92 -13.79 6.96 -10.51
C HIS A 92 -14.53 6.35 -9.31
N GLU A 93 -14.06 6.61 -8.10
CA GLU A 93 -14.68 6.11 -6.87
C GLU A 93 -16.05 6.76 -6.59
N MET A 94 -16.24 8.01 -7.02
CA MET A 94 -17.53 8.69 -6.92
C MET A 94 -18.58 8.06 -7.85
N ILE A 95 -18.21 7.53 -9.00
CA ILE A 95 -19.12 6.77 -9.86
C ILE A 95 -19.57 5.49 -9.18
N HIS A 96 -18.64 4.72 -8.58
CA HIS A 96 -18.98 3.55 -7.78
C HIS A 96 -19.90 3.93 -6.61
N TYR A 97 -19.61 5.07 -5.96
CA TYR A 97 -20.43 5.57 -4.87
C TYR A 97 -21.86 5.88 -5.34
N LEU A 98 -22.03 6.57 -6.48
CA LEU A 98 -23.35 6.89 -7.04
C LEU A 98 -24.16 5.61 -7.29
N ILE A 99 -23.60 4.64 -7.98
CA ILE A 99 -24.26 3.38 -8.32
C ILE A 99 -24.70 2.65 -7.04
N CYS A 100 -23.79 2.55 -6.07
CA CYS A 100 -24.08 1.92 -4.79
C CYS A 100 -25.10 2.71 -3.97
N PHE A 101 -24.98 4.03 -3.88
CA PHE A 101 -25.88 4.90 -3.11
C PHE A 101 -27.31 4.82 -3.61
N LEU A 102 -27.50 4.91 -4.92
CA LEU A 102 -28.80 4.81 -5.57
C LEU A 102 -29.31 3.36 -5.70
N ARG A 103 -28.52 2.37 -5.27
CA ARG A 103 -28.84 0.94 -5.40
C ARG A 103 -29.12 0.52 -6.84
N LEU A 104 -28.38 1.08 -7.78
CA LEU A 104 -28.52 0.73 -9.18
C LEU A 104 -27.88 -0.63 -9.40
N ASP A 105 -28.56 -1.47 -10.19
CA ASP A 105 -28.04 -2.78 -10.59
C ASP A 105 -27.24 -2.62 -11.88
N ASP A 106 -25.91 -2.74 -11.78
CA ASP A 106 -25.02 -2.70 -12.94
C ASP A 106 -24.54 -4.12 -13.25
N THR A 107 -24.28 -4.40 -14.51
CA THR A 107 -23.90 -5.73 -15.01
C THR A 107 -22.59 -6.25 -14.44
N SER A 108 -21.73 -5.35 -13.95
CA SER A 108 -20.44 -5.64 -13.32
C SER A 108 -19.96 -4.40 -12.58
N PRO A 109 -18.86 -4.46 -11.78
CA PRO A 109 -18.30 -3.27 -11.12
C PRO A 109 -18.02 -2.10 -12.07
N HIS A 110 -17.67 -2.38 -13.32
CA HIS A 110 -17.48 -1.39 -14.37
C HIS A 110 -18.39 -1.68 -15.57
N GLY A 111 -19.67 -1.91 -15.30
CA GLY A 111 -20.69 -2.26 -16.28
C GLY A 111 -21.15 -1.06 -17.11
N VAL A 112 -22.36 -1.19 -17.65
CA VAL A 112 -22.94 -0.20 -18.57
C VAL A 112 -23.16 1.15 -17.88
N LEU A 113 -23.66 1.14 -16.64
CA LEU A 113 -23.96 2.36 -15.89
C LEU A 113 -22.68 3.11 -15.53
N PHE A 114 -21.65 2.38 -15.07
CA PHE A 114 -20.34 2.96 -14.78
C PHE A 114 -19.76 3.62 -16.03
N LYS A 115 -19.68 2.90 -17.15
CA LYS A 115 -19.12 3.40 -18.41
C LYS A 115 -19.87 4.63 -18.92
N LYS A 116 -21.19 4.58 -18.92
CA LYS A 116 -22.03 5.72 -19.35
C LYS A 116 -21.72 6.98 -18.54
N LYS A 117 -21.59 6.84 -17.22
CA LYS A 117 -21.26 7.97 -16.32
C LYS A 117 -19.81 8.45 -16.51
N ALA A 118 -18.87 7.53 -16.65
CA ALA A 118 -17.47 7.85 -16.94
C ALA A 118 -17.34 8.60 -18.27
N ASP A 119 -18.00 8.16 -19.33
CA ASP A 119 -18.00 8.82 -20.66
C ASP A 119 -18.61 10.23 -20.57
N GLN A 120 -19.68 10.41 -19.81
CA GLN A 120 -20.25 11.74 -19.57
C GLN A 120 -19.23 12.70 -18.95
N ILE A 121 -18.51 12.25 -17.93
CA ILE A 121 -17.50 13.06 -17.24
C ILE A 121 -16.25 13.26 -18.13
N ASN A 122 -15.88 12.26 -18.91
CA ASN A 122 -14.74 12.32 -19.83
C ASN A 122 -14.94 13.36 -20.94
N ARG A 123 -16.17 13.61 -21.38
CA ARG A 123 -16.50 14.71 -22.33
C ARG A 123 -16.16 16.09 -21.76
N CYS A 124 -16.07 16.22 -20.44
CA CYS A 124 -15.61 17.44 -19.75
C CYS A 124 -14.07 17.49 -19.59
N GLY A 125 -13.33 16.70 -20.33
CA GLY A 125 -11.84 16.70 -20.35
C GLY A 125 -11.20 15.84 -19.28
N TRP A 126 -11.93 14.90 -18.66
CA TRP A 126 -11.35 13.86 -17.77
C TRP A 126 -10.94 12.63 -18.57
N ASN A 127 -10.23 11.71 -17.91
CA ASN A 127 -9.82 10.43 -18.51
C ASN A 127 -10.04 9.30 -17.49
N ILE A 128 -11.31 9.05 -17.16
CA ILE A 128 -11.70 7.98 -16.25
C ILE A 128 -11.72 6.68 -17.06
N THR A 129 -10.93 5.69 -16.62
CA THR A 129 -10.81 4.36 -17.24
C THR A 129 -11.22 3.27 -16.28
N VAL A 130 -11.54 2.09 -16.83
CA VAL A 130 -11.92 0.90 -16.05
C VAL A 130 -10.74 0.35 -15.24
N SER A 131 -9.52 0.50 -15.76
CA SER A 131 -8.29 0.05 -15.11
C SER A 131 -7.25 1.16 -15.15
N THR A 132 -6.66 1.47 -14.00
CA THR A 132 -5.55 2.41 -13.91
C THR A 132 -4.25 1.61 -13.85
N SER A 133 -3.42 1.70 -14.90
CA SER A 133 -2.10 1.06 -14.92
C SER A 133 -1.10 1.90 -14.12
N ALA A 134 -0.40 1.24 -13.18
CA ALA A 134 0.65 1.86 -12.37
C ALA A 134 2.05 1.78 -13.02
N SER A 135 2.16 1.20 -14.22
CA SER A 135 3.44 0.86 -14.85
C SER A 135 4.38 2.05 -15.09
N HIS A 136 3.86 3.26 -15.18
CA HIS A 136 4.62 4.50 -15.41
C HIS A 136 4.74 5.38 -14.15
N LEU A 137 4.13 5.00 -13.02
CA LEU A 137 4.15 5.81 -11.80
C LEU A 137 5.33 5.44 -10.90
N LYS A 138 6.00 6.45 -10.37
CA LYS A 138 7.08 6.29 -9.40
C LYS A 138 6.50 6.07 -8.00
N VAL A 139 7.13 5.20 -7.22
CA VAL A 139 6.78 5.03 -5.79
C VAL A 139 7.03 6.35 -5.06
N SER A 140 6.08 6.81 -4.27
CA SER A 140 6.17 8.11 -3.60
C SER A 140 7.39 8.20 -2.68
N GLU A 141 7.98 9.37 -2.59
CA GLU A 141 9.17 9.61 -1.77
C GLU A 141 8.90 9.32 -0.29
N GLN A 142 7.71 9.65 0.21
CA GLN A 142 7.28 9.29 1.56
C GLN A 142 7.23 7.77 1.75
N THR A 143 6.80 7.03 0.73
CA THR A 143 6.78 5.56 0.74
C THR A 143 8.19 5.01 0.71
N ARG A 144 9.10 5.58 -0.11
CA ARG A 144 10.52 5.22 -0.15
C ARG A 144 11.22 5.51 1.17
N LYS A 145 10.98 6.68 1.80
CA LYS A 145 11.54 7.01 3.12
C LYS A 145 11.07 6.02 4.20
N ARG A 146 9.80 5.58 4.17
CA ARG A 146 9.30 4.51 5.04
C ARG A 146 9.90 3.14 4.74
N GLN A 147 10.21 2.85 3.48
CA GLN A 147 10.86 1.61 3.07
C GLN A 147 12.37 1.60 3.39
N ARG A 148 12.99 2.78 3.57
CA ARG A 148 14.39 2.93 4.02
C ARG A 148 14.59 2.64 5.52
N GLY A 149 13.55 2.27 6.25
CA GLY A 149 13.67 1.81 7.64
C GLY A 149 14.44 0.49 7.72
N ARG A 150 15.19 0.33 8.82
CA ARG A 150 15.92 -0.92 9.13
C ARG A 150 15.02 -2.14 8.93
N CYS A 151 15.49 -3.10 8.16
CA CYS A 151 14.86 -4.40 7.98
C CYS A 151 15.40 -5.36 9.03
N LEU A 152 14.52 -5.99 9.80
CA LEU A 152 14.87 -7.14 10.61
C LEU A 152 14.96 -8.37 9.70
N LEU A 153 16.10 -9.05 9.74
CA LEU A 153 16.42 -10.18 8.88
C LEU A 153 16.70 -11.41 9.74
N LEU A 154 16.27 -12.55 9.27
CA LEU A 154 16.49 -13.85 9.88
C LEU A 154 17.17 -14.76 8.87
N LEU A 155 18.34 -15.26 9.21
CA LEU A 155 19.05 -16.30 8.51
C LEU A 155 18.90 -17.61 9.29
N VAL A 156 18.35 -18.62 8.64
CA VAL A 156 18.16 -19.95 9.22
C VAL A 156 18.98 -20.95 8.43
N THR A 157 19.67 -21.87 9.14
CA THR A 157 20.36 -23.01 8.53
C THR A 157 19.65 -24.29 8.95
N THR A 158 19.41 -25.18 8.00
CA THR A 158 18.79 -26.48 8.26
C THR A 158 19.82 -27.56 8.57
N ASP A 159 19.39 -28.71 9.05
CA ASP A 159 20.17 -29.93 9.26
C ASP A 159 20.87 -30.43 7.98
N LYS A 160 20.29 -30.12 6.81
CA LYS A 160 20.86 -30.41 5.48
C LYS A 160 21.84 -29.34 4.97
N GLY A 161 22.18 -28.36 5.80
CA GLY A 161 23.06 -27.25 5.43
C GLY A 161 22.42 -26.20 4.51
N GLN A 162 21.14 -26.31 4.22
CA GLN A 162 20.44 -25.32 3.42
C GLN A 162 20.22 -24.04 4.22
N ARG A 163 20.38 -22.90 3.58
CA ARG A 163 20.24 -21.58 4.22
C ARG A 163 19.08 -20.83 3.62
N PHE A 164 18.28 -20.18 4.48
CA PHE A 164 17.13 -19.39 4.10
C PHE A 164 17.20 -18.01 4.75
N LEU A 165 17.01 -16.97 3.93
CA LEU A 165 16.98 -15.58 4.38
C LEU A 165 15.57 -15.02 4.31
N SER A 166 15.12 -14.34 5.37
CA SER A 166 13.80 -13.75 5.49
C SER A 166 13.89 -12.31 5.98
N ALA A 167 13.08 -11.42 5.42
CA ALA A 167 12.78 -10.15 6.07
C ALA A 167 11.57 -10.35 7.00
N VAL A 168 11.74 -10.07 8.29
CA VAL A 168 10.72 -10.35 9.32
C VAL A 168 9.98 -9.08 9.69
N ALA A 169 8.65 -9.17 9.82
CA ALA A 169 7.88 -8.10 10.43
C ALA A 169 8.12 -8.12 11.95
N ALA A 170 8.74 -7.08 12.50
CA ALA A 170 9.26 -7.03 13.88
C ALA A 170 8.30 -7.56 14.94
N LYS A 171 7.02 -7.20 14.86
CA LYS A 171 6.00 -7.66 15.79
C LYS A 171 5.78 -9.19 15.81
N TYR A 172 6.29 -9.92 14.82
CA TYR A 172 6.22 -11.38 14.73
C TYR A 172 7.55 -12.07 15.01
N ALA A 173 8.62 -11.32 15.29
CA ALA A 173 9.95 -11.88 15.53
C ALA A 173 9.96 -12.90 16.66
N PHE A 174 9.36 -12.57 17.80
CA PHE A 174 9.27 -13.47 18.96
C PHE A 174 8.51 -14.75 18.61
N LYS A 175 7.38 -14.64 17.92
CA LYS A 175 6.62 -15.82 17.47
C LYS A 175 7.47 -16.72 16.59
N ILE A 176 8.16 -16.14 15.59
CA ILE A 176 9.00 -16.91 14.65
C ILE A 176 10.16 -17.58 15.39
N HIS A 177 10.79 -16.89 16.34
CA HIS A 177 11.82 -17.47 17.20
C HIS A 177 11.29 -18.70 17.99
N HIS A 178 10.10 -18.58 18.55
CA HIS A 178 9.44 -19.67 19.24
C HIS A 178 9.11 -20.83 18.28
N ASP A 179 8.60 -20.53 17.09
CA ASP A 179 8.33 -21.56 16.06
C ASP A 179 9.61 -22.32 15.66
N ILE A 180 10.77 -21.64 15.58
CA ILE A 180 12.08 -22.26 15.33
C ILE A 180 12.46 -23.23 16.47
N ALA A 181 12.22 -22.82 17.72
CA ALA A 181 12.52 -23.68 18.87
C ALA A 181 11.73 -25.01 18.84
N HIS A 182 10.53 -25.00 18.27
CA HIS A 182 9.71 -26.21 18.08
C HIS A 182 10.12 -27.03 16.85
N ALA A 183 10.81 -26.42 15.87
CA ALA A 183 11.36 -27.07 14.69
C ALA A 183 12.79 -27.63 14.92
N ARG A 184 13.22 -27.78 16.19
CA ARG A 184 14.52 -28.34 16.56
C ARG A 184 14.67 -29.76 16.00
N GLY A 185 15.77 -29.98 15.29
CA GLY A 185 16.03 -31.22 14.52
C GLY A 185 16.00 -30.97 13.01
N GLN A 186 15.26 -29.98 12.54
CA GLN A 186 15.30 -29.53 11.13
C GLN A 186 16.08 -28.23 10.96
N ILE A 187 16.18 -27.40 12.01
CA ILE A 187 16.93 -26.13 12.02
C ILE A 187 18.08 -26.25 13.02
N THR A 188 19.28 -26.03 12.50
CA THR A 188 20.53 -26.17 13.30
C THR A 188 21.08 -24.82 13.74
N ASP A 189 20.79 -23.73 13.01
CA ASP A 189 21.28 -22.40 13.36
C ASP A 189 20.24 -21.32 13.01
N GLU A 190 20.21 -20.26 13.83
CA GLU A 190 19.33 -19.12 13.73
C GLU A 190 20.10 -17.85 14.08
N LYS A 191 20.23 -16.96 13.11
CA LYS A 191 20.92 -15.67 13.27
C LYS A 191 20.01 -14.52 12.88
N TRP A 192 19.99 -13.48 13.70
CA TRP A 192 19.22 -12.27 13.47
C TRP A 192 20.14 -11.12 13.08
N PHE A 193 19.66 -10.32 12.14
CA PHE A 193 20.39 -9.17 11.63
C PHE A 193 19.44 -8.00 11.41
N VAL A 194 20.03 -6.81 11.30
CA VAL A 194 19.35 -5.62 10.79
C VAL A 194 20.14 -5.06 9.62
N SER A 195 19.42 -4.47 8.67
CA SER A 195 20.04 -3.79 7.54
C SER A 195 19.13 -2.66 7.05
N ASP A 196 19.71 -1.59 6.57
CA ASP A 196 19.06 -0.49 5.85
C ASP A 196 19.29 -0.56 4.34
N ASP A 197 19.98 -1.62 3.85
CA ASP A 197 20.25 -1.83 2.44
C ASP A 197 18.95 -2.01 1.64
N GLN A 198 18.87 -1.28 0.52
CA GLN A 198 17.67 -1.24 -0.32
C GLN A 198 17.29 -2.59 -0.95
N ARG A 199 18.24 -3.52 -1.09
CA ARG A 199 18.01 -4.88 -1.60
C ARG A 199 16.95 -5.61 -0.81
N PHE A 200 16.90 -5.39 0.51
CA PHE A 200 15.91 -6.02 1.40
C PHE A 200 14.52 -5.40 1.34
N ASN A 201 14.36 -4.25 0.69
CA ASN A 201 13.04 -3.65 0.47
C ASN A 201 12.17 -4.46 -0.50
N THR A 202 12.78 -5.30 -1.33
CA THR A 202 12.08 -6.21 -2.25
C THR A 202 11.59 -7.49 -1.55
N PHE A 203 12.09 -7.77 -0.34
CA PHE A 203 11.68 -8.93 0.44
C PHE A 203 10.32 -8.66 1.10
N SER A 204 9.37 -9.57 0.88
CA SER A 204 8.10 -9.53 1.62
C SER A 204 8.37 -9.79 3.09
N ARG A 205 7.87 -8.92 3.99
CA ARG A 205 8.01 -9.10 5.43
C ARG A 205 7.15 -10.27 5.90
N VAL A 206 7.81 -11.34 6.36
CA VAL A 206 7.15 -12.57 6.81
C VAL A 206 6.55 -12.42 8.21
N ARG A 207 5.49 -13.19 8.47
CA ARG A 207 4.76 -13.25 9.75
C ARG A 207 4.79 -14.64 10.37
N SER A 208 5.42 -15.58 9.68
CA SER A 208 5.62 -16.98 10.08
C SER A 208 6.97 -17.45 9.53
N LEU A 209 7.44 -18.60 9.99
CA LEU A 209 8.70 -19.19 9.56
C LEU A 209 8.65 -19.52 8.05
N ARG A 210 9.26 -18.67 7.25
CA ARG A 210 9.40 -18.77 5.79
C ARG A 210 10.67 -18.03 5.39
N GLY A 211 11.37 -18.51 4.37
CA GLY A 211 12.55 -17.84 3.85
C GLY A 211 12.76 -18.08 2.36
N LYS A 212 13.54 -17.22 1.73
CA LYS A 212 14.05 -17.46 0.40
C LYS A 212 15.34 -18.29 0.52
N PRO A 213 15.51 -19.36 -0.26
CA PRO A 213 16.76 -20.10 -0.24
C PRO A 213 17.90 -19.20 -0.71
N VAL A 214 19.03 -19.27 -0.01
CA VAL A 214 20.31 -18.67 -0.42
C VAL A 214 21.00 -19.69 -1.31
N LYS A 215 21.28 -19.33 -2.56
CA LYS A 215 21.67 -20.28 -3.61
C LYS A 215 23.16 -20.59 -3.63
N SER A 216 23.99 -19.65 -3.19
CA SER A 216 25.45 -19.83 -3.19
C SER A 216 26.09 -19.15 -1.98
N GLU A 217 27.37 -19.49 -1.72
CA GLU A 217 28.17 -18.86 -0.68
C GLU A 217 28.47 -17.38 -1.01
N GLU A 218 28.68 -17.07 -2.28
CA GLU A 218 28.91 -15.70 -2.75
C GLU A 218 27.67 -14.83 -2.49
N GLU A 219 26.45 -15.37 -2.75
CA GLU A 219 25.20 -14.69 -2.44
C GLU A 219 25.06 -14.43 -0.94
N LEU A 220 25.42 -15.42 -0.11
CA LEU A 220 25.39 -15.25 1.35
C LEU A 220 26.34 -14.16 1.81
N GLN A 221 27.59 -14.19 1.35
CA GLN A 221 28.60 -13.19 1.72
C GLN A 221 28.20 -11.79 1.26
N SER A 222 27.57 -11.67 0.07
CA SER A 222 26.99 -10.41 -0.41
C SER A 222 25.89 -9.88 0.50
N PHE A 223 25.08 -10.74 1.10
CA PHE A 223 24.08 -10.31 2.10
C PHE A 223 24.74 -9.94 3.43
N LEU A 224 25.62 -10.79 3.95
CA LEU A 224 26.30 -10.58 5.23
C LEU A 224 27.11 -9.28 5.27
N SER A 225 27.70 -8.86 4.14
CA SER A 225 28.51 -7.63 4.06
C SER A 225 27.72 -6.35 4.37
N VAL A 226 26.38 -6.38 4.30
CA VAL A 226 25.49 -5.24 4.54
C VAL A 226 24.50 -5.48 5.69
N MET A 227 24.64 -6.59 6.40
CA MET A 227 23.81 -6.94 7.54
C MET A 227 24.60 -6.81 8.84
N GLN A 228 24.00 -6.18 9.85
CA GLN A 228 24.56 -6.06 11.19
C GLN A 228 23.90 -7.11 12.09
N PRO A 229 24.68 -7.95 12.78
CA PRO A 229 24.14 -8.95 13.68
C PRO A 229 23.42 -8.29 14.86
N VAL A 230 22.35 -8.92 15.33
CA VAL A 230 21.59 -8.49 16.48
C VAL A 230 21.56 -9.60 17.51
N ASP A 231 21.88 -9.28 18.77
CA ASP A 231 21.76 -10.24 19.85
C ASP A 231 20.29 -10.57 20.12
N LYS A 232 20.01 -11.87 20.29
CA LYS A 232 18.64 -12.35 20.56
C LYS A 232 18.08 -11.82 21.86
N LYS A 233 18.94 -11.67 22.91
CA LYS A 233 18.49 -11.15 24.20
C LYS A 233 18.04 -9.70 24.08
N GLU A 234 18.80 -8.87 23.34
CA GLU A 234 18.42 -7.49 23.06
C GLU A 234 17.15 -7.41 22.22
N LEU A 235 17.06 -8.23 21.15
CA LEU A 235 15.92 -8.24 20.24
C LEU A 235 14.61 -8.57 20.96
N PHE A 236 14.63 -9.47 21.94
CA PHE A 236 13.43 -9.98 22.63
C PHE A 236 13.22 -9.38 24.02
N SER A 237 14.10 -8.49 24.50
CA SER A 237 13.96 -7.81 25.80
C SER A 237 12.89 -6.71 25.83
N GLY A 238 12.25 -6.41 24.71
CA GLY A 238 11.29 -5.31 24.57
C GLY A 238 11.91 -3.91 24.39
N ASN A 239 13.24 -3.78 24.46
CA ASN A 239 13.95 -2.50 24.33
C ASN A 239 14.45 -2.22 22.89
N TYR A 240 14.18 -3.09 21.95
CA TYR A 240 14.66 -2.93 20.57
C TYR A 240 13.66 -2.12 19.74
N CYS A 241 13.99 -0.86 19.45
CA CYS A 241 13.28 -0.03 18.45
C CYS A 241 13.90 -0.25 17.06
N LEU A 242 13.08 -0.75 16.13
CA LEU A 242 13.40 -0.89 14.70
C LEU A 242 12.91 0.32 13.92
#